data_bd9d4b830b1420ef518f960dce6f14d7
#
_entry.id   bd9d4b830b1420ef518f960dce6f14d7
#
_cell.length_a   1.000
_cell.length_b   1.000
_cell.length_c   1.000
_cell.angle_alpha   90.00
_cell.angle_beta   90.00
_cell.angle_gamma   90.00
#
_symmetry.space_group_name_H-M   'P 1'
#
loop_
_entity.id
_entity.type
_entity.pdbx_description
1 polymer ?
#
loop_
_entity_poly.entity_id
_entity_poly.type
_entity_poly.pdbx_seq_one_letter_code
_entity_poly.pdbx_strand_id
1 'polypeptide(L)'
;MLKCRKRKIFINNLQLMASVGAYEDEKKHKQKIIVDIEIYLTNESETQKDELYETQDYSQFRKIVYDIVNSKHFQLLEILTNKVHLEIIKNEFVIGAKINITKPDIFSDCEVAYELSNI
;
A
#
# COMPACT_ATOMS: atom_id res chain seq x y z
N MET A 1 9.88 28.59 17.96
CA MET A 1 10.40 27.45 17.22
C MET A 1 9.40 26.28 17.26
N LEU A 2 9.05 25.75 16.14
CA LEU A 2 8.17 24.57 16.10
C LEU A 2 8.94 23.32 16.53
N LYS A 3 8.30 22.49 17.34
CA LYS A 3 8.84 21.18 17.67
C LYS A 3 8.78 20.28 16.41
N CYS A 4 9.69 19.34 16.32
CA CYS A 4 9.65 18.34 15.26
C CYS A 4 8.34 17.55 15.34
N ARG A 5 7.61 17.49 14.24
CA ARG A 5 6.34 16.79 14.16
C ARG A 5 6.45 15.63 13.19
N LYS A 6 5.81 14.53 13.53
CA LYS A 6 5.73 13.36 12.66
C LYS A 6 4.44 13.44 11.85
N ARG A 7 4.56 13.24 10.56
CA ARG A 7 3.40 13.30 9.66
C ARG A 7 3.26 11.99 8.91
N LYS A 8 2.03 11.53 8.82
CA LYS A 8 1.70 10.29 8.14
C LYS A 8 0.51 10.50 7.22
N ILE A 9 0.49 9.74 6.13
CA ILE A 9 -0.70 9.54 5.33
C ILE A 9 -1.16 8.12 5.57
N PHE A 10 -2.45 7.93 5.79
CA PHE A 10 -3.06 6.60 5.88
C PHE A 10 -3.99 6.39 4.69
N ILE A 11 -3.86 5.25 4.03
CA ILE A 11 -4.84 4.78 3.07
C ILE A 11 -5.42 3.51 3.66
N ASN A 12 -6.65 3.58 4.11
CA ASN A 12 -7.28 2.51 4.88
C ASN A 12 -8.35 1.81 4.07
N ASN A 13 -8.35 0.48 4.15
CA ASN A 13 -9.43 -0.33 3.60
C ASN A 13 -9.61 -0.15 2.09
N LEU A 14 -8.50 -0.08 1.36
CA LEU A 14 -8.53 -0.03 -0.09
C LEU A 14 -8.85 -1.43 -0.64
N GLN A 15 -10.00 -1.58 -1.24
CA GLN A 15 -10.49 -2.88 -1.72
C GLN A 15 -10.28 -3.01 -3.23
N LEU A 16 -9.65 -4.10 -3.63
CA LEU A 16 -9.36 -4.40 -5.03
C LEU A 16 -9.63 -5.86 -5.31
N MET A 17 -9.90 -6.18 -6.58
CA MET A 17 -9.87 -7.55 -7.06
C MET A 17 -8.46 -7.83 -7.59
N ALA A 18 -7.85 -8.91 -7.14
CA ALA A 18 -6.46 -9.23 -7.45
C ALA A 18 -6.29 -10.70 -7.85
N SER A 19 -5.38 -10.92 -8.79
CA SER A 19 -4.93 -12.27 -9.13
C SER A 19 -3.69 -12.57 -8.29
N VAL A 20 -3.87 -13.25 -7.16
CA VAL A 20 -2.79 -13.54 -6.21
C VAL A 20 -3.05 -14.86 -5.50
N GLY A 21 -1.99 -15.66 -5.36
CA GLY A 21 -2.02 -16.91 -4.64
C GLY A 21 -1.34 -18.05 -5.36
N ALA A 22 -0.83 -19.01 -4.57
CA ALA A 22 -0.12 -20.17 -5.09
C ALA A 22 -1.05 -21.35 -5.40
N TYR A 23 -2.24 -21.38 -4.83
CA TYR A 23 -3.20 -22.48 -5.05
C TYR A 23 -3.86 -22.36 -6.42
N GLU A 24 -4.23 -23.50 -6.99
CA GLU A 24 -4.79 -23.55 -8.34
C GLU A 24 -6.05 -22.69 -8.48
N ASP A 25 -6.94 -22.68 -7.50
CA ASP A 25 -8.15 -21.86 -7.55
C ASP A 25 -7.82 -20.38 -7.58
N GLU A 26 -6.77 -19.97 -6.86
CA GLU A 26 -6.33 -18.56 -6.84
C GLU A 26 -5.76 -18.12 -8.18
N LYS A 27 -5.22 -19.05 -8.96
CA LYS A 27 -4.69 -18.76 -10.31
C LYS A 27 -5.80 -18.57 -11.34
N LYS A 28 -6.97 -19.15 -11.10
CA LYS A 28 -8.10 -19.15 -12.06
C LYS A 28 -9.04 -17.97 -11.86
N HIS A 29 -9.12 -17.42 -10.65
CA HIS A 29 -10.11 -16.40 -10.31
C HIS A 29 -9.45 -15.29 -9.50
N LYS A 30 -9.83 -14.05 -9.81
CA LYS A 30 -9.46 -12.92 -8.96
C LYS A 30 -10.19 -13.02 -7.63
N GLN A 31 -9.56 -12.51 -6.58
CA GLN A 31 -10.15 -12.45 -5.25
C GLN A 31 -10.03 -11.05 -4.70
N LYS A 32 -10.92 -10.70 -3.77
CA LYS A 32 -10.82 -9.42 -3.09
C LYS A 32 -9.59 -9.40 -2.20
N ILE A 33 -8.87 -8.29 -2.25
CA ILE A 33 -7.84 -7.97 -1.28
C ILE A 33 -8.17 -6.63 -0.64
N ILE A 34 -7.68 -6.43 0.57
CA ILE A 34 -7.82 -5.17 1.30
C ILE A 34 -6.42 -4.69 1.61
N VAL A 35 -6.12 -3.48 1.14
CA VAL A 35 -4.79 -2.88 1.29
C VAL A 35 -4.87 -1.73 2.26
N ASP A 36 -4.03 -1.77 3.29
CA ASP A 36 -3.88 -0.71 4.28
C ASP A 36 -2.45 -0.22 4.25
N ILE A 37 -2.29 1.10 4.15
CA ILE A 37 -0.98 1.73 3.97
C ILE A 37 -0.79 2.84 4.99
N GLU A 38 0.38 2.86 5.63
CA GLU A 38 0.85 4.01 6.39
C GLU A 38 2.10 4.54 5.70
N ILE A 39 2.13 5.84 5.43
CA ILE A 39 3.25 6.50 4.76
C ILE A 39 3.78 7.60 5.68
N TYR A 40 5.06 7.52 6.02
CA TYR A 40 5.72 8.51 6.87
C TYR A 40 6.46 9.50 6.00
N LEU A 41 6.19 10.78 6.21
CA LEU A 41 6.70 11.86 5.37
C LEU A 41 7.84 12.62 6.03
N THR A 42 8.75 13.12 5.19
CA THR A 42 9.82 14.01 5.67
C THR A 42 9.24 15.35 6.11
N ASN A 43 9.96 16.04 7.01
CA ASN A 43 9.56 17.37 7.43
C ASN A 43 9.61 18.39 6.29
N GLU A 44 10.52 18.21 5.33
CA GLU A 44 10.66 19.09 4.18
C GLU A 44 9.44 19.12 3.28
N SER A 45 8.64 18.06 3.32
CA SER A 45 7.43 17.97 2.51
C SER A 45 6.21 18.61 3.17
N GLU A 46 6.39 19.24 4.35
CA GLU A 46 5.26 19.87 5.07
C GLU A 46 4.70 21.03 4.27
N THR A 47 3.39 20.95 4.00
CA THR A 47 2.69 21.93 3.19
C THR A 47 2.46 23.22 3.98
N GLN A 48 2.80 24.36 3.38
CA GLN A 48 2.60 25.67 3.97
C GLN A 48 1.39 26.41 3.39
N LYS A 49 0.95 26.02 2.21
CA LYS A 49 -0.19 26.62 1.50
C LYS A 49 -1.27 25.60 1.26
N ASP A 50 -2.50 26.04 1.28
CA ASP A 50 -3.66 25.18 1.00
C ASP A 50 -3.85 25.02 -0.51
N GLU A 51 -2.85 24.40 -1.15
CA GLU A 51 -2.81 24.15 -2.59
C GLU A 51 -2.34 22.73 -2.86
N LEU A 52 -3.03 22.04 -3.78
CA LEU A 52 -2.71 20.64 -4.08
C LEU A 52 -1.26 20.45 -4.54
N TYR A 53 -0.75 21.37 -5.35
CA TYR A 53 0.62 21.26 -5.89
C TYR A 53 1.70 21.39 -4.80
N GLU A 54 1.35 21.86 -3.61
CA GLU A 54 2.28 22.02 -2.49
C GLU A 54 2.38 20.76 -1.63
N THR A 55 1.54 19.78 -1.84
CA THR A 55 1.44 18.59 -0.98
C THR A 55 1.80 17.32 -1.72
N GLN A 56 1.98 16.24 -0.97
CA GLN A 56 2.06 14.90 -1.52
C GLN A 56 0.64 14.42 -1.81
N ASP A 57 0.27 14.42 -3.08
CA ASP A 57 -1.04 13.95 -3.51
C ASP A 57 -1.16 12.45 -3.24
N TYR A 58 -1.99 12.08 -2.27
CA TYR A 58 -2.16 10.68 -1.88
C TYR A 58 -2.74 9.80 -2.99
N SER A 59 -3.36 10.38 -4.01
CA SER A 59 -3.85 9.62 -5.15
C SER A 59 -2.72 8.90 -5.90
N GLN A 60 -1.50 9.43 -5.86
CA GLN A 60 -0.34 8.78 -6.47
C GLN A 60 -0.04 7.42 -5.83
N PHE A 61 -0.20 7.31 -4.51
CA PHE A 61 0.06 6.06 -3.79
C PHE A 61 -1.05 5.04 -4.07
N ARG A 62 -2.28 5.50 -4.15
CA ARG A 62 -3.41 4.64 -4.54
C ARG A 62 -3.19 4.08 -5.95
N LYS A 63 -2.75 4.92 -6.88
CA LYS A 63 -2.47 4.51 -8.26
C LYS A 63 -1.37 3.44 -8.33
N ILE A 64 -0.32 3.59 -7.52
CA ILE A 64 0.76 2.60 -7.45
C ILE A 64 0.19 1.22 -7.13
N VAL A 65 -0.70 1.12 -6.15
CA VAL A 65 -1.32 -0.15 -5.77
C VAL A 65 -2.11 -0.73 -6.94
N TYR A 66 -2.95 0.07 -7.59
CA TYR A 66 -3.75 -0.39 -8.73
C TYR A 66 -2.87 -0.90 -9.87
N ASP A 67 -1.84 -0.14 -10.23
CA ASP A 67 -0.97 -0.49 -11.33
C ASP A 67 -0.22 -1.81 -11.07
N ILE A 68 0.29 -1.99 -9.86
CA ILE A 68 1.01 -3.22 -9.50
C ILE A 68 0.07 -4.41 -9.43
N VAL A 69 -1.07 -4.26 -8.76
CA VAL A 69 -2.06 -5.34 -8.61
C VAL A 69 -2.55 -5.83 -9.98
N ASN A 70 -2.72 -4.92 -10.92
CA ASN A 70 -3.22 -5.24 -12.26
C ASN A 70 -2.13 -5.63 -13.25
N SER A 71 -0.87 -5.64 -12.85
CA SER A 71 0.25 -5.90 -13.78
C SER A 71 0.39 -7.37 -14.17
N LYS A 72 0.12 -8.28 -13.26
CA LYS A 72 0.27 -9.72 -13.48
C LYS A 72 -0.32 -10.51 -12.32
N HIS A 73 -0.34 -11.84 -12.46
CA HIS A 73 -0.61 -12.74 -11.34
C HIS A 73 0.61 -12.81 -10.42
N PHE A 74 0.39 -12.73 -9.12
CA PHE A 74 1.42 -12.93 -8.10
C PHE A 74 1.14 -14.23 -7.36
N GLN A 75 2.10 -15.15 -7.33
CA GLN A 75 1.92 -16.40 -6.59
C GLN A 75 1.95 -16.16 -5.08
N LEU A 76 2.78 -15.23 -4.62
CA LEU A 76 2.98 -14.99 -3.20
C LEU A 76 2.55 -13.58 -2.82
N LEU A 77 1.76 -13.50 -1.76
CA LEU A 77 1.33 -12.23 -1.19
C LEU A 77 2.54 -11.39 -0.77
N GLU A 78 3.58 -12.02 -0.29
CA GLU A 78 4.84 -11.38 0.11
C GLU A 78 5.46 -10.61 -1.05
N ILE A 79 5.45 -11.17 -2.25
CA ILE A 79 6.04 -10.54 -3.44
C ILE A 79 5.20 -9.34 -3.87
N LEU A 80 3.88 -9.48 -3.88
CA LEU A 80 2.99 -8.37 -4.18
C LEU A 80 3.20 -7.22 -3.20
N THR A 81 3.21 -7.53 -1.90
CA THR A 81 3.40 -6.53 -0.85
C THR A 81 4.76 -5.84 -0.97
N ASN A 82 5.81 -6.61 -1.24
CA ASN A 82 7.15 -6.05 -1.41
C ASN A 82 7.22 -5.09 -2.59
N LYS A 83 6.59 -5.42 -3.71
CA LYS A 83 6.57 -4.53 -4.88
C LYS A 83 5.87 -3.21 -4.59
N VAL A 84 4.74 -3.26 -3.90
CA VAL A 84 4.01 -2.05 -3.50
C VAL A 84 4.89 -1.20 -2.59
N HIS A 85 5.49 -1.81 -1.59
CA HIS A 85 6.36 -1.12 -0.63
C HIS A 85 7.53 -0.43 -1.33
N LEU A 86 8.26 -1.17 -2.17
CA LEU A 86 9.43 -0.63 -2.88
C LEU A 86 9.06 0.55 -3.76
N GLU A 87 7.91 0.48 -4.43
CA GLU A 87 7.49 1.56 -5.31
C GLU A 87 7.11 2.82 -4.53
N ILE A 88 6.44 2.65 -3.39
CA ILE A 88 6.05 3.78 -2.54
C ILE A 88 7.28 4.49 -1.95
N ILE A 89 8.27 3.74 -1.47
CA ILE A 89 9.45 4.35 -0.83
C ILE A 89 10.43 4.98 -1.82
N LYS A 90 10.21 4.84 -3.13
CA LYS A 90 10.97 5.59 -4.12
C LYS A 90 10.71 7.09 -4.08
N ASN A 91 9.57 7.52 -3.55
CA ASN A 91 9.25 8.93 -3.40
C ASN A 91 10.22 9.56 -2.40
N GLU A 92 10.90 10.64 -2.82
CA GLU A 92 11.95 11.27 -1.99
C GLU A 92 11.43 11.87 -0.69
N PHE A 93 10.12 12.17 -0.60
CA PHE A 93 9.53 12.72 0.60
C PHE A 93 8.94 11.67 1.54
N VAL A 94 9.13 10.39 1.21
CA VAL A 94 8.69 9.27 2.05
C VAL A 94 9.88 8.75 2.84
N ILE A 95 9.79 8.83 4.18
CA ILE A 95 10.81 8.27 5.08
C ILE A 95 10.70 6.75 5.11
N GLY A 96 9.47 6.26 5.16
CA GLY A 96 9.19 4.84 5.23
C GLY A 96 7.70 4.58 5.07
N ALA A 97 7.36 3.31 4.94
CA ALA A 97 5.98 2.91 4.75
C ALA A 97 5.70 1.55 5.38
N LYS A 98 4.45 1.35 5.75
CA LYS A 98 3.93 0.07 6.20
C LYS A 98 2.80 -0.33 5.26
N ILE A 99 2.89 -1.54 4.70
CA ILE A 99 1.90 -2.08 3.79
C ILE A 99 1.33 -3.35 4.41
N ASN A 100 0.02 -3.41 4.56
CA ASN A 100 -0.69 -4.61 4.99
C ASN A 100 -1.68 -5.01 3.91
N ILE A 101 -1.59 -6.24 3.43
CA ILE A 101 -2.53 -6.76 2.43
C ILE A 101 -3.23 -7.98 3.00
N THR A 102 -4.54 -7.92 3.05
CA THR A 102 -5.41 -8.97 3.58
C THR A 102 -6.16 -9.66 2.46
N LYS A 103 -6.21 -10.99 2.53
CA LYS A 103 -7.13 -11.83 1.76
C LYS A 103 -8.30 -12.19 2.69
N PRO A 104 -9.43 -11.48 2.61
CA PRO A 104 -10.50 -11.70 3.59
C PRO A 104 -11.29 -12.99 3.36
N ASP A 105 -11.28 -13.51 2.14
CA ASP A 105 -12.18 -14.60 1.75
C ASP A 105 -11.45 -15.88 1.36
N ILE A 106 -10.13 -15.97 1.59
CA ILE A 106 -9.36 -17.17 1.20
C ILE A 106 -9.82 -18.42 1.95
N PHE A 107 -10.20 -18.25 3.21
CA PHE A 107 -10.76 -19.31 4.05
C PHE A 107 -12.09 -18.83 4.65
N SER A 108 -12.97 -19.78 4.95
CA SER A 108 -14.27 -19.45 5.54
C SER A 108 -14.16 -19.12 7.03
N ASP A 109 -13.09 -19.54 7.67
CA ASP A 109 -12.92 -19.45 9.13
C ASP A 109 -11.89 -18.43 9.59
N CYS A 110 -11.16 -17.79 8.66
CA CYS A 110 -10.19 -16.76 9.02
C CYS A 110 -9.83 -15.90 7.81
N GLU A 111 -9.27 -14.74 8.11
CA GLU A 111 -8.61 -13.90 7.12
C GLU A 111 -7.11 -14.12 7.19
N VAL A 112 -6.42 -13.91 6.08
CA VAL A 112 -4.96 -14.02 6.02
C VAL A 112 -4.41 -12.68 5.56
N ALA A 113 -3.40 -12.18 6.25
CA ALA A 113 -2.76 -10.91 5.90
C ALA A 113 -1.24 -11.05 5.98
N TYR A 114 -0.57 -10.23 5.19
CA TYR A 114 0.88 -10.09 5.26
C TYR A 114 1.22 -8.61 5.37
N GLU A 115 2.13 -8.28 6.26
CA GLU A 115 2.54 -6.90 6.50
C GLU A 115 4.04 -6.75 6.33
N LEU A 116 4.43 -5.67 5.67
CA LEU A 116 5.82 -5.29 5.47
C LEU A 116 6.01 -3.84 5.87
N SER A 117 7.03 -3.56 6.67
CA SER A 117 7.28 -2.21 7.16
C SER A 117 8.78 -1.96 7.26
N ASN A 118 9.22 -0.75 6.91
CA ASN A 118 10.59 -0.29 7.15
C ASN A 118 10.64 0.85 8.18
N ILE A 119 9.64 0.89 9.04
CA ILE A 119 9.55 1.86 10.13
C ILE A 119 9.30 1.19 11.47
#